data_bf2b0c1b6ae7f89490ac4a733b813dca
#
_entry.id   bf2b0c1b6ae7f89490ac4a733b813dca
#
_cell.length_a   1.000
_cell.length_b   1.000
_cell.length_c   1.000
_cell.angle_alpha   90.00
_cell.angle_beta   90.00
_cell.angle_gamma   90.00
#
_symmetry.space_group_name_H-M   'P 1'
#
loop_
_entity.id
_entity.type
_entity.pdbx_description
1 polymer ?
#
loop_
_entity_poly.entity_id
_entity_poly.type
_entity_poly.pdbx_seq_one_letter_code
_entity_poly.pdbx_strand_id
1 'polypeptide(L)'
;MARGGASRRSFLKLAGAGVAGTALSAAASSYARIAGANDRVGVGIVGFSDRFRNSLAPAFLKSAGELNFEFVALSDIWSKRRDDGGAFVSKLPGGKQVALARNNEELYENKDVQAVIIATPDFQHASQGVEAVRAGRDAYIEKPLANTMEDARAIRTAVKGTDRVVAIGTQRRSSPIYQRIHDYMTSGTFGDLVSVELTWNVNQPGRWRRPKLVSQLHEADTDWKRFLTGRPPEPFDPRKYVEFRLFWPFSSGIPDQWMVQRIDTVQWFTGFPRPRSVVANGGIYHWRDGRKNWDTLTAVFDYGPIDEGLTGAAKGFQVVYTARMTNSAGGMREHYFSNGGMLDLEKGTVLPTGGLTEENAREMELKANQLTPITFAAPGSEEAAELGAPAERSERKSGAVTERSPAQAPASGTAAAAPTVSPLGENTGPDESTIANLRNWMECVQARKRPNSDIEAGYNHSVALCMTIAAMQTGQRVSFDDAKQEVVIGPPTGHVHFQQRSSRTDLPGGREP
;
A
#
# COMPACT_ATOMS: atom_id res chain seq x y z
N MET A 1 -39.82 52.03 34.39
CA MET A 1 -38.58 51.51 34.95
C MET A 1 -37.94 50.60 33.88
N ALA A 2 -36.97 51.11 33.13
CA ALA A 2 -36.31 50.41 32.05
C ALA A 2 -35.00 49.84 32.58
N ARG A 3 -34.77 48.51 32.45
CA ARG A 3 -33.49 47.86 32.69
C ARG A 3 -32.71 47.84 31.37
N GLY A 4 -31.67 48.67 31.29
CA GLY A 4 -30.74 48.67 30.15
C GLY A 4 -29.77 47.50 30.25
N GLY A 5 -29.78 46.64 29.22
CA GLY A 5 -28.81 45.58 29.03
C GLY A 5 -27.53 46.17 28.40
N ALA A 6 -26.39 45.93 29.02
CA ALA A 6 -25.08 46.34 28.48
C ALA A 6 -24.75 45.54 27.20
N SER A 7 -24.47 46.26 26.12
CA SER A 7 -24.14 45.69 24.84
C SER A 7 -22.72 45.09 24.82
N ARG A 8 -22.50 44.02 24.05
CA ARG A 8 -21.20 43.40 23.85
C ARG A 8 -20.06 44.36 23.46
N ARG A 9 -20.39 45.52 22.88
CA ARG A 9 -19.43 46.59 22.56
C ARG A 9 -18.92 47.35 23.79
N SER A 10 -19.68 47.42 24.88
CA SER A 10 -19.26 48.08 26.13
C SER A 10 -18.28 47.23 26.93
N PHE A 11 -18.38 45.90 26.82
CA PHE A 11 -17.46 44.96 27.46
C PHE A 11 -16.06 45.00 26.85
N LEU A 12 -15.96 45.20 25.54
CA LEU A 12 -14.68 45.27 24.83
C LEU A 12 -13.94 46.61 25.04
N LYS A 13 -14.59 47.66 25.47
CA LYS A 13 -13.96 48.95 25.76
C LYS A 13 -13.41 49.08 27.20
N LEU A 14 -13.86 48.22 28.12
CA LEU A 14 -13.33 48.21 29.50
C LEU A 14 -12.08 47.32 29.68
N ALA A 15 -11.76 46.47 28.70
CA ALA A 15 -10.57 45.63 28.74
C ALA A 15 -9.28 46.28 28.18
N GLY A 16 -9.34 47.58 27.83
CA GLY A 16 -8.27 48.31 27.15
C GLY A 16 -7.40 49.25 28.00
N ALA A 17 -7.49 49.22 29.31
CA ALA A 17 -6.64 50.06 30.15
C ALA A 17 -6.17 49.35 31.43
N GLY A 18 -4.94 48.88 31.40
CA GLY A 18 -4.20 48.59 32.63
C GLY A 18 -3.57 47.20 32.71
N VAL A 19 -2.28 47.20 32.68
CA VAL A 19 -1.26 46.24 33.11
C VAL A 19 -0.49 45.56 31.97
N ALA A 20 0.65 46.09 31.74
CA ALA A 20 1.72 45.57 30.91
C ALA A 20 2.36 44.30 31.48
N GLY A 21 2.71 43.37 30.60
CA GLY A 21 3.82 42.45 30.83
C GLY A 21 3.45 41.03 31.21
N THR A 22 3.68 40.10 30.29
CA THR A 22 4.03 38.69 30.48
C THR A 22 2.93 37.62 30.67
N ALA A 23 1.65 37.98 30.69
CA ALA A 23 0.59 36.96 30.84
C ALA A 23 -0.27 36.69 29.59
N LEU A 24 -0.06 37.40 28.48
CA LEU A 24 -0.95 37.33 27.31
C LEU A 24 -0.58 36.26 26.27
N SER A 25 0.63 35.72 26.29
CA SER A 25 1.03 34.65 25.35
C SER A 25 0.46 33.27 25.74
N ALA A 26 0.25 33.01 27.01
CA ALA A 26 -0.36 31.75 27.48
C ALA A 26 -1.89 31.73 27.29
N ALA A 27 -2.56 32.90 27.35
CA ALA A 27 -4.02 33.00 27.18
C ALA A 27 -4.45 32.87 25.70
N ALA A 28 -3.67 33.45 24.75
CA ALA A 28 -3.99 33.36 23.32
C ALA A 28 -3.86 31.94 22.77
N SER A 29 -2.85 31.18 23.21
CA SER A 29 -2.71 29.78 22.88
C SER A 29 -3.77 28.89 23.51
N SER A 30 -4.30 29.26 24.68
CA SER A 30 -5.39 28.58 25.37
C SER A 30 -6.75 28.83 24.68
N TYR A 31 -6.98 30.05 24.17
CA TYR A 31 -8.21 30.38 23.44
C TYR A 31 -8.25 29.78 22.03
N ALA A 32 -7.13 29.71 21.33
CA ALA A 32 -7.03 28.99 20.07
C ALA A 32 -7.28 27.48 20.23
N ARG A 33 -6.88 26.90 21.39
CA ARG A 33 -7.23 25.51 21.72
C ARG A 33 -8.74 25.34 22.02
N ILE A 34 -9.41 26.34 22.54
CA ILE A 34 -10.85 26.27 22.91
C ILE A 34 -11.72 26.48 21.66
N ALA A 35 -11.34 27.34 20.73
CA ALA A 35 -12.12 27.60 19.51
C ALA A 35 -12.10 26.42 18.51
N GLY A 36 -11.09 25.57 18.54
CA GLY A 36 -10.99 24.38 17.68
C GLY A 36 -11.41 23.05 18.35
N ALA A 37 -11.77 23.08 19.65
CA ALA A 37 -12.08 21.83 20.36
C ALA A 37 -13.39 21.17 19.90
N ASN A 38 -14.36 21.95 19.40
CA ASN A 38 -15.61 21.43 18.87
C ASN A 38 -15.53 20.90 17.42
N ASP A 39 -14.44 21.23 16.70
CA ASP A 39 -14.23 20.84 15.31
C ASP A 39 -13.17 19.72 15.19
N ARG A 40 -12.73 19.16 16.33
CA ARG A 40 -11.72 18.11 16.34
C ARG A 40 -12.30 16.78 15.91
N VAL A 41 -11.65 16.14 14.90
CA VAL A 41 -12.06 14.82 14.42
C VAL A 41 -11.61 13.74 15.41
N GLY A 42 -12.55 13.02 15.98
CA GLY A 42 -12.29 11.84 16.80
C GLY A 42 -11.95 10.63 15.93
N VAL A 43 -10.75 10.10 16.09
CA VAL A 43 -10.25 8.96 15.29
C VAL A 43 -10.22 7.69 16.15
N GLY A 44 -10.93 6.66 15.68
CA GLY A 44 -10.87 5.31 16.22
C GLY A 44 -9.76 4.49 15.55
N ILE A 45 -9.23 3.52 16.28
CA ILE A 45 -8.20 2.60 15.80
C ILE A 45 -8.82 1.21 15.71
N VAL A 46 -8.80 0.60 14.53
CA VAL A 46 -9.25 -0.77 14.28
C VAL A 46 -8.03 -1.67 14.04
N GLY A 47 -7.67 -2.45 15.05
CA GLY A 47 -6.49 -3.32 15.07
C GLY A 47 -5.21 -2.61 15.52
N PHE A 48 -4.68 -2.96 16.68
CA PHE A 48 -3.39 -2.50 17.18
C PHE A 48 -2.24 -3.33 16.63
N SER A 49 -1.97 -3.15 15.34
CA SER A 49 -0.90 -3.85 14.63
C SER A 49 0.47 -3.17 14.78
N ASP A 50 1.53 -3.91 14.41
CA ASP A 50 2.88 -3.33 14.33
C ASP A 50 2.93 -2.21 13.27
N ARG A 51 2.13 -2.31 12.18
CA ARG A 51 1.99 -1.25 11.16
C ARG A 51 1.40 0.02 11.76
N PHE A 52 0.34 -0.09 12.54
CA PHE A 52 -0.23 1.08 13.21
C PHE A 52 0.80 1.68 14.20
N ARG A 53 1.32 0.86 15.09
CA ARG A 53 2.21 1.31 16.17
C ARG A 53 3.49 1.97 15.67
N ASN A 54 4.17 1.34 14.69
CA ASN A 54 5.51 1.73 14.29
C ASN A 54 5.54 2.71 13.12
N SER A 55 4.43 2.86 12.38
CA SER A 55 4.42 3.66 11.16
C SER A 55 3.24 4.62 11.09
N LEU A 56 1.98 4.14 11.15
CA LEU A 56 0.82 5.02 10.93
C LEU A 56 0.64 6.05 12.04
N ALA A 57 0.66 5.65 13.30
CA ALA A 57 0.51 6.58 14.41
C ALA A 57 1.63 7.64 14.46
N PRO A 58 2.93 7.28 14.38
CA PRO A 58 3.99 8.29 14.33
C PRO A 58 3.90 9.20 13.10
N ALA A 59 3.50 8.68 11.92
CA ALA A 59 3.33 9.49 10.71
C ALA A 59 2.18 10.49 10.85
N PHE A 60 1.03 10.02 11.34
CA PHE A 60 -0.17 10.85 11.49
C PHE A 60 0.05 11.98 12.50
N LEU A 61 0.70 11.66 13.63
CA LEU A 61 1.00 12.65 14.66
C LEU A 61 1.92 13.78 14.21
N LYS A 62 2.74 13.61 13.17
CA LYS A 62 3.55 14.70 12.63
C LYS A 62 2.69 15.88 12.14
N SER A 63 1.47 15.62 11.70
CA SER A 63 0.51 16.63 11.25
C SER A 63 -0.57 16.97 12.28
N ALA A 64 -0.50 16.44 13.52
CA ALA A 64 -1.56 16.60 14.52
C ALA A 64 -1.83 18.04 14.92
N GLY A 65 -0.80 18.89 14.92
CA GLY A 65 -0.94 20.32 15.26
C GLY A 65 -1.73 21.12 14.22
N GLU A 66 -1.73 20.65 12.98
CA GLU A 66 -2.38 21.33 11.84
C GLU A 66 -3.75 20.72 11.51
N LEU A 67 -3.91 19.40 11.68
CA LEU A 67 -5.08 18.66 11.21
C LEU A 67 -6.20 18.50 12.23
N ASN A 68 -6.06 19.03 13.43
CA ASN A 68 -7.09 19.06 14.48
C ASN A 68 -7.85 17.73 14.65
N PHE A 69 -7.13 16.66 14.99
CA PHE A 69 -7.70 15.35 15.31
C PHE A 69 -7.17 14.82 16.64
N GLU A 70 -7.85 13.82 17.20
CA GLU A 70 -7.34 13.05 18.35
C GLU A 70 -7.76 11.58 18.27
N PHE A 71 -6.96 10.67 18.83
CA PHE A 71 -7.37 9.29 19.02
C PHE A 71 -8.32 9.22 20.22
N VAL A 72 -9.51 8.64 20.02
CA VAL A 72 -10.57 8.60 21.05
C VAL A 72 -10.94 7.18 21.48
N ALA A 73 -10.74 6.18 20.63
CA ALA A 73 -11.08 4.79 20.91
C ALA A 73 -10.17 3.82 20.15
N LEU A 74 -10.09 2.59 20.65
CA LEU A 74 -9.32 1.49 20.02
C LEU A 74 -10.09 0.19 20.14
N SER A 75 -10.21 -0.54 19.03
CA SER A 75 -10.76 -1.88 18.95
C SER A 75 -9.68 -2.90 18.59
N ASP A 76 -9.59 -3.97 19.37
CA ASP A 76 -8.82 -5.17 19.00
C ASP A 76 -9.47 -6.40 19.63
N ILE A 77 -9.62 -7.46 18.86
CA ILE A 77 -10.22 -8.72 19.32
C ILE A 77 -9.27 -9.54 20.21
N TRP A 78 -7.98 -9.27 20.20
CA TRP A 78 -7.01 -9.86 21.13
C TRP A 78 -6.82 -8.94 22.34
N SER A 79 -7.20 -9.41 23.53
CA SER A 79 -7.15 -8.64 24.78
C SER A 79 -5.80 -7.98 25.01
N LYS A 80 -4.70 -8.76 24.86
CA LYS A 80 -3.35 -8.21 25.00
C LYS A 80 -3.06 -7.05 24.05
N ARG A 81 -3.44 -7.15 22.77
CA ARG A 81 -3.24 -6.06 21.79
C ARG A 81 -4.08 -4.85 22.12
N ARG A 82 -5.29 -5.05 22.62
CA ARG A 82 -6.16 -3.96 23.07
C ARG A 82 -5.55 -3.19 24.25
N ASP A 83 -5.05 -3.90 25.24
CA ASP A 83 -4.45 -3.30 26.45
C ASP A 83 -3.11 -2.61 26.11
N ASP A 84 -2.24 -3.28 25.34
CA ASP A 84 -0.98 -2.70 24.83
C ASP A 84 -1.25 -1.43 23.99
N GLY A 85 -2.32 -1.43 23.18
CA GLY A 85 -2.75 -0.30 22.36
C GLY A 85 -3.22 0.89 23.19
N GLY A 86 -4.05 0.65 24.19
CA GLY A 86 -4.47 1.70 25.11
C GLY A 86 -3.30 2.34 25.85
N ALA A 87 -2.39 1.52 26.36
CA ALA A 87 -1.16 1.98 27.00
C ALA A 87 -0.21 2.73 26.06
N PHE A 88 -0.16 2.34 24.79
CA PHE A 88 0.63 3.03 23.77
C PHE A 88 0.04 4.40 23.45
N VAL A 89 -1.26 4.48 23.14
CA VAL A 89 -1.91 5.73 22.73
C VAL A 89 -1.88 6.77 23.87
N SER A 90 -2.04 6.36 25.12
CA SER A 90 -1.97 7.27 26.26
C SER A 90 -0.59 7.93 26.45
N LYS A 91 0.47 7.33 25.92
CA LYS A 91 1.86 7.86 25.99
C LYS A 91 2.26 8.72 24.79
N LEU A 92 1.42 8.80 23.77
CA LEU A 92 1.69 9.63 22.61
C LEU A 92 1.67 11.12 22.98
N PRO A 93 2.35 12.00 22.25
CA PRO A 93 2.27 13.45 22.46
C PRO A 93 0.82 13.94 22.42
N GLY A 94 0.36 14.55 23.51
CA GLY A 94 -1.04 14.94 23.67
C GLY A 94 -2.02 13.78 23.90
N GLY A 95 -1.49 12.56 24.08
CA GLY A 95 -2.28 11.36 24.29
C GLY A 95 -3.12 11.41 25.55
N LYS A 96 -4.32 10.83 25.47
CA LYS A 96 -5.26 10.65 26.56
C LYS A 96 -5.58 9.17 26.69
N GLN A 97 -6.21 8.80 27.76
CA GLN A 97 -6.82 7.49 27.87
C GLN A 97 -7.94 7.38 26.84
N VAL A 98 -7.86 6.37 25.99
CA VAL A 98 -8.87 6.09 24.96
C VAL A 98 -9.84 5.01 25.41
N ALA A 99 -11.05 5.02 24.88
CA ALA A 99 -12.02 3.95 25.10
C ALA A 99 -11.51 2.65 24.43
N LEU A 100 -11.56 1.54 25.17
CA LEU A 100 -11.14 0.22 24.67
C LEU A 100 -12.37 -0.61 24.33
N ALA A 101 -12.47 -1.03 23.07
CA ALA A 101 -13.54 -1.85 22.54
C ALA A 101 -13.04 -3.27 22.23
N ARG A 102 -13.85 -4.28 22.54
CA ARG A 102 -13.54 -5.70 22.27
C ARG A 102 -13.74 -6.07 20.82
N ASN A 103 -14.51 -5.28 20.08
CA ASN A 103 -14.88 -5.47 18.69
C ASN A 103 -15.25 -4.12 18.05
N ASN A 104 -15.50 -4.13 16.76
CA ASN A 104 -15.78 -2.90 16.01
C ASN A 104 -17.17 -2.35 16.30
N GLU A 105 -18.16 -3.19 16.62
CA GLU A 105 -19.51 -2.75 16.99
C GLU A 105 -19.45 -1.87 18.24
N GLU A 106 -18.75 -2.31 19.30
CA GLU A 106 -18.52 -1.51 20.50
C GLU A 106 -17.75 -0.21 20.21
N LEU A 107 -16.78 -0.26 19.27
CA LEU A 107 -16.07 0.95 18.84
C LEU A 107 -17.03 1.97 18.21
N TYR A 108 -17.95 1.52 17.35
CA TYR A 108 -18.88 2.39 16.64
C TYR A 108 -20.06 2.89 17.50
N GLU A 109 -20.33 2.27 18.64
CA GLU A 109 -21.27 2.81 19.66
C GLU A 109 -20.74 4.10 20.29
N ASN A 110 -19.41 4.29 20.29
CA ASN A 110 -18.81 5.53 20.76
C ASN A 110 -19.06 6.65 19.74
N LYS A 111 -19.84 7.65 20.15
CA LYS A 111 -20.23 8.81 19.31
C LYS A 111 -19.08 9.77 19.01
N ASP A 112 -18.01 9.72 19.79
CA ASP A 112 -16.83 10.55 19.58
C ASP A 112 -15.96 10.01 18.41
N VAL A 113 -16.18 8.76 17.98
CA VAL A 113 -15.51 8.19 16.80
C VAL A 113 -16.19 8.70 15.54
N GLN A 114 -15.53 9.56 14.79
CA GLN A 114 -16.00 10.13 13.52
C GLN A 114 -15.29 9.51 12.31
N ALA A 115 -14.03 9.11 12.47
CA ALA A 115 -13.21 8.47 11.46
C ALA A 115 -12.43 7.31 12.08
N VAL A 116 -11.97 6.36 11.26
CA VAL A 116 -11.19 5.22 11.74
C VAL A 116 -9.96 4.94 10.87
N ILE A 117 -8.91 4.43 11.50
CA ILE A 117 -7.74 3.84 10.83
C ILE A 117 -7.84 2.33 10.97
N ILE A 118 -7.95 1.60 9.85
CA ILE A 118 -8.04 0.15 9.78
C ILE A 118 -6.68 -0.41 9.38
N ALA A 119 -6.04 -1.15 10.28
CA ALA A 119 -4.71 -1.73 10.09
C ALA A 119 -4.64 -3.17 10.62
N THR A 120 -5.64 -3.96 10.30
CA THR A 120 -5.83 -5.37 10.64
C THR A 120 -5.14 -6.31 9.63
N PRO A 121 -5.32 -7.63 9.70
CA PRO A 121 -4.87 -8.54 8.65
C PRO A 121 -5.51 -8.27 7.27
N ASP A 122 -4.75 -8.54 6.21
CA ASP A 122 -5.05 -8.20 4.81
C ASP A 122 -6.50 -8.52 4.38
N PHE A 123 -6.97 -9.72 4.69
CA PHE A 123 -8.30 -10.21 4.28
C PHE A 123 -9.48 -9.56 5.01
N GLN A 124 -9.22 -8.80 6.08
CA GLN A 124 -10.24 -8.13 6.89
C GLN A 124 -10.48 -6.68 6.47
N HIS A 125 -9.56 -6.08 5.70
CA HIS A 125 -9.62 -4.66 5.37
C HIS A 125 -10.94 -4.24 4.73
N ALA A 126 -11.39 -4.96 3.71
CA ALA A 126 -12.61 -4.62 2.99
C ALA A 126 -13.88 -4.78 3.87
N SER A 127 -14.01 -5.89 4.58
CA SER A 127 -15.18 -6.14 5.44
C SER A 127 -15.28 -5.11 6.56
N GLN A 128 -14.17 -4.78 7.21
CA GLN A 128 -14.13 -3.76 8.25
C GLN A 128 -14.32 -2.35 7.70
N GLY A 129 -13.86 -2.10 6.45
CA GLY A 129 -14.20 -0.88 5.72
C GLY A 129 -15.71 -0.75 5.47
N VAL A 130 -16.38 -1.83 5.09
CA VAL A 130 -17.85 -1.88 4.95
C VAL A 130 -18.55 -1.58 6.28
N GLU A 131 -18.07 -2.18 7.37
CA GLU A 131 -18.59 -1.90 8.73
C GLU A 131 -18.47 -0.41 9.08
N ALA A 132 -17.28 0.17 8.86
CA ALA A 132 -17.00 1.58 9.17
C ALA A 132 -17.92 2.53 8.40
N VAL A 133 -18.03 2.40 7.07
CA VAL A 133 -18.84 3.31 6.26
C VAL A 133 -20.34 3.15 6.53
N ARG A 134 -20.81 1.93 6.81
CA ARG A 134 -22.21 1.67 7.23
C ARG A 134 -22.52 2.24 8.62
N ALA A 135 -21.53 2.28 9.50
CA ALA A 135 -21.63 2.95 10.79
C ALA A 135 -21.50 4.49 10.68
N GLY A 136 -21.39 5.04 9.46
CA GLY A 136 -21.27 6.47 9.20
C GLY A 136 -19.89 7.04 9.50
N ARG A 137 -18.83 6.24 9.48
CA ARG A 137 -17.44 6.66 9.76
C ARG A 137 -16.66 6.86 8.48
N ASP A 138 -15.84 7.91 8.42
CA ASP A 138 -14.79 8.04 7.42
C ASP A 138 -13.68 7.03 7.72
N ALA A 139 -12.92 6.56 6.71
CA ALA A 139 -11.95 5.50 6.96
C ALA A 139 -10.62 5.69 6.20
N TYR A 140 -9.52 5.41 6.87
CA TYR A 140 -8.24 5.07 6.27
C TYR A 140 -8.07 3.56 6.36
N ILE A 141 -7.91 2.89 5.23
CA ILE A 141 -7.82 1.43 5.15
C ILE A 141 -6.46 1.04 4.61
N GLU A 142 -5.70 0.24 5.36
CA GLU A 142 -4.41 -0.26 4.87
C GLU A 142 -4.56 -1.13 3.61
N LYS A 143 -3.49 -1.17 2.80
CA LYS A 143 -3.42 -2.04 1.62
C LYS A 143 -3.03 -3.49 2.03
N PRO A 144 -3.44 -4.51 1.24
CA PRO A 144 -4.34 -4.47 0.09
C PRO A 144 -5.77 -4.14 0.54
N LEU A 145 -6.54 -3.50 -0.31
CA LEU A 145 -7.96 -3.23 0.03
C LEU A 145 -8.74 -4.55 0.17
N ALA A 146 -8.54 -5.48 -0.77
CA ALA A 146 -9.16 -6.80 -0.75
C ALA A 146 -8.32 -7.82 -1.51
N ASN A 147 -8.39 -9.10 -1.12
CA ASN A 147 -7.77 -10.22 -1.81
C ASN A 147 -8.77 -11.22 -2.41
N THR A 148 -10.06 -10.85 -2.42
CA THR A 148 -11.13 -11.52 -3.18
C THR A 148 -11.96 -10.48 -3.93
N MET A 149 -12.54 -10.88 -5.08
CA MET A 149 -13.42 -9.98 -5.84
C MET A 149 -14.72 -9.67 -5.13
N GLU A 150 -15.23 -10.61 -4.33
CA GLU A 150 -16.43 -10.41 -3.51
C GLU A 150 -16.21 -9.25 -2.52
N ASP A 151 -15.14 -9.31 -1.75
CA ASP A 151 -14.77 -8.28 -0.79
C ASP A 151 -14.50 -6.93 -1.48
N ALA A 152 -13.80 -6.94 -2.62
CA ALA A 152 -13.50 -5.73 -3.38
C ALA A 152 -14.78 -5.03 -3.90
N ARG A 153 -15.73 -5.80 -4.44
CA ARG A 153 -17.03 -5.27 -4.89
C ARG A 153 -17.86 -4.76 -3.71
N ALA A 154 -17.89 -5.49 -2.59
CA ALA A 154 -18.66 -5.12 -1.42
C ALA A 154 -18.23 -3.77 -0.85
N ILE A 155 -16.93 -3.56 -0.64
CA ILE A 155 -16.43 -2.29 -0.09
C ILE A 155 -16.60 -1.13 -1.09
N ARG A 156 -16.32 -1.36 -2.39
CA ARG A 156 -16.54 -0.34 -3.42
C ARG A 156 -18.00 0.13 -3.46
N THR A 157 -18.93 -0.81 -3.43
CA THR A 157 -20.37 -0.52 -3.43
C THR A 157 -20.78 0.24 -2.15
N ALA A 158 -20.31 -0.20 -0.99
CA ALA A 158 -20.62 0.44 0.27
C ALA A 158 -20.12 1.90 0.31
N VAL A 159 -18.89 2.16 -0.14
CA VAL A 159 -18.33 3.51 -0.18
C VAL A 159 -19.08 4.40 -1.16
N LYS A 160 -19.37 3.91 -2.37
CA LYS A 160 -20.13 4.68 -3.38
C LYS A 160 -21.57 4.98 -2.96
N GLY A 161 -22.15 4.17 -2.10
CA GLY A 161 -23.49 4.38 -1.55
C GLY A 161 -23.56 5.36 -0.39
N THR A 162 -22.45 5.99 -0.01
CA THR A 162 -22.38 6.93 1.11
C THR A 162 -21.61 8.19 0.73
N ASP A 163 -21.64 9.20 1.60
CA ASP A 163 -20.81 10.40 1.53
C ASP A 163 -19.50 10.28 2.32
N ARG A 164 -19.14 9.06 2.75
CA ARG A 164 -17.95 8.84 3.58
C ARG A 164 -16.66 8.98 2.78
N VAL A 165 -15.68 9.60 3.39
CA VAL A 165 -14.35 9.80 2.83
C VAL A 165 -13.48 8.60 3.18
N VAL A 166 -13.11 7.83 2.17
CA VAL A 166 -12.29 6.61 2.32
C VAL A 166 -10.99 6.76 1.56
N ALA A 167 -9.86 6.66 2.28
CA ALA A 167 -8.53 6.61 1.69
C ALA A 167 -7.90 5.23 1.89
N ILE A 168 -7.12 4.80 0.91
CA ILE A 168 -6.42 3.51 0.92
C ILE A 168 -4.93 3.74 1.20
N GLY A 169 -4.30 2.80 1.88
CA GLY A 169 -2.87 2.85 2.25
C GLY A 169 -1.91 2.66 1.08
N THR A 170 -2.22 3.16 -0.12
CA THR A 170 -1.30 3.26 -1.26
C THR A 170 -0.63 4.63 -1.27
N GLN A 171 0.34 4.79 -0.38
CA GLN A 171 0.89 6.07 0.07
C GLN A 171 1.55 6.90 -1.03
N ARG A 172 2.13 6.25 -2.06
CA ARG A 172 2.85 6.89 -3.17
C ARG A 172 2.01 7.95 -3.89
N ARG A 173 0.67 7.75 -3.97
CA ARG A 173 -0.26 8.68 -4.63
C ARG A 173 -0.33 10.06 -4.00
N SER A 174 0.06 10.19 -2.73
CA SER A 174 0.11 11.46 -2.01
C SER A 174 1.51 12.04 -1.86
N SER A 175 2.54 11.30 -2.25
CA SER A 175 3.93 11.75 -2.16
C SER A 175 4.24 12.79 -3.22
N PRO A 176 4.80 13.97 -2.87
CA PRO A 176 5.12 15.02 -3.82
C PRO A 176 6.07 14.59 -4.94
N ILE A 177 7.08 13.76 -4.63
CA ILE A 177 8.02 13.28 -5.64
C ILE A 177 7.33 12.34 -6.63
N TYR A 178 6.49 11.41 -6.16
CA TYR A 178 5.73 10.52 -7.03
C TYR A 178 4.70 11.26 -7.87
N GLN A 179 4.10 12.34 -7.34
CA GLN A 179 3.17 13.19 -8.11
C GLN A 179 3.89 13.90 -9.26
N ARG A 180 5.09 14.45 -9.04
CA ARG A 180 5.89 15.06 -10.12
C ARG A 180 6.26 14.04 -11.20
N ILE A 181 6.61 12.82 -10.81
CA ILE A 181 6.90 11.74 -11.76
C ILE A 181 5.63 11.32 -12.51
N HIS A 182 4.49 11.20 -11.81
CA HIS A 182 3.19 10.93 -12.44
C HIS A 182 2.84 11.98 -13.50
N ASP A 183 2.98 13.27 -13.19
CA ASP A 183 2.68 14.36 -14.12
C ASP A 183 3.58 14.27 -15.37
N TYR A 184 4.85 13.92 -15.19
CA TYR A 184 5.75 13.67 -16.31
C TYR A 184 5.31 12.45 -17.15
N MET A 185 4.97 11.33 -16.52
CA MET A 185 4.53 10.12 -17.21
C MET A 185 3.24 10.33 -18.01
N THR A 186 2.32 11.14 -17.49
CA THR A 186 1.02 11.42 -18.12
C THR A 186 1.06 12.58 -19.12
N SER A 187 2.13 13.36 -19.17
CA SER A 187 2.30 14.47 -20.11
C SER A 187 2.43 14.06 -21.58
N GLY A 188 2.69 12.77 -21.84
CA GLY A 188 3.02 12.27 -23.17
C GLY A 188 4.51 12.42 -23.55
N THR A 189 5.31 13.11 -22.73
CA THR A 189 6.75 13.34 -22.99
C THR A 189 7.56 12.07 -22.90
N PHE A 190 7.15 11.12 -22.03
CA PHE A 190 7.84 9.83 -21.85
C PHE A 190 7.79 8.94 -23.11
N GLY A 191 6.85 9.20 -24.02
CA GLY A 191 6.65 8.41 -25.23
C GLY A 191 5.79 7.16 -24.98
N ASP A 192 5.90 6.21 -25.91
CA ASP A 192 5.10 5.00 -25.88
C ASP A 192 5.73 3.98 -24.92
N LEU A 193 5.04 3.69 -23.83
CA LEU A 193 5.47 2.69 -22.86
C LEU A 193 5.45 1.29 -23.51
N VAL A 194 6.54 0.56 -23.39
CA VAL A 194 6.73 -0.77 -23.97
C VAL A 194 6.70 -1.85 -22.90
N SER A 195 7.43 -1.61 -21.80
CA SER A 195 7.50 -2.57 -20.70
C SER A 195 7.80 -1.91 -19.37
N VAL A 196 7.42 -2.61 -18.29
CA VAL A 196 7.77 -2.24 -16.91
C VAL A 196 8.39 -3.46 -16.23
N GLU A 197 9.53 -3.27 -15.61
CA GLU A 197 10.20 -4.32 -14.82
C GLU A 197 10.16 -3.96 -13.33
N LEU A 198 9.52 -4.83 -12.56
CA LEU A 198 9.36 -4.70 -11.12
C LEU A 198 10.08 -5.87 -10.43
N THR A 199 11.06 -5.57 -9.60
CA THR A 199 11.82 -6.59 -8.89
C THR A 199 11.76 -6.32 -7.38
N TRP A 200 11.51 -7.38 -6.60
CA TRP A 200 11.57 -7.33 -5.14
C TRP A 200 12.34 -8.53 -4.59
N ASN A 201 13.66 -8.43 -4.61
CA ASN A 201 14.54 -9.49 -4.18
C ASN A 201 15.14 -9.16 -2.81
N VAL A 202 14.85 -9.98 -1.83
CA VAL A 202 15.36 -9.84 -0.47
C VAL A 202 15.85 -11.20 0.05
N ASN A 203 16.77 -11.17 1.00
CA ASN A 203 17.14 -12.37 1.76
C ASN A 203 16.69 -12.16 3.20
N GLN A 204 15.48 -12.61 3.49
CA GLN A 204 14.84 -12.40 4.79
C GLN A 204 14.30 -13.72 5.35
N PRO A 205 15.20 -14.58 5.88
CA PRO A 205 14.82 -15.80 6.57
C PRO A 205 13.83 -15.49 7.70
N GLY A 206 12.79 -16.29 7.82
CA GLY A 206 11.77 -16.08 8.85
C GLY A 206 10.91 -14.82 8.66
N ARG A 207 10.92 -14.20 7.48
CA ARG A 207 10.02 -13.08 7.17
C ARG A 207 8.58 -13.44 7.52
N TRP A 208 7.91 -12.52 8.22
CA TRP A 208 6.55 -12.65 8.76
C TRP A 208 6.38 -13.68 9.88
N ARG A 209 7.43 -14.38 10.32
CA ARG A 209 7.41 -15.20 11.52
C ARG A 209 7.36 -14.31 12.77
N ARG A 210 6.58 -14.74 13.74
CA ARG A 210 6.41 -14.05 15.03
C ARG A 210 6.31 -15.07 16.20
N PRO A 211 7.29 -15.95 16.36
CA PRO A 211 7.18 -17.07 17.32
C PRO A 211 6.91 -16.60 18.75
N LYS A 212 7.49 -15.48 19.18
CA LYS A 212 7.25 -14.90 20.50
C LYS A 212 5.80 -14.43 20.71
N LEU A 213 5.14 -13.92 19.68
CA LEU A 213 3.72 -13.54 19.75
C LEU A 213 2.81 -14.75 19.63
N VAL A 214 3.16 -15.72 18.80
CA VAL A 214 2.44 -16.99 18.68
C VAL A 214 2.33 -17.69 20.02
N SER A 215 3.44 -17.76 20.79
CA SER A 215 3.44 -18.40 22.12
C SER A 215 2.65 -17.64 23.21
N GLN A 216 2.27 -16.39 22.95
CA GLN A 216 1.50 -15.55 23.87
C GLN A 216 0.00 -15.52 23.57
N LEU A 217 -0.43 -16.08 22.45
CA LEU A 217 -1.84 -16.05 22.04
C LEU A 217 -2.51 -17.37 22.39
N HIS A 218 -3.54 -17.31 23.22
CA HIS A 218 -4.42 -18.43 23.55
C HIS A 218 -5.83 -18.17 23.00
N GLU A 219 -6.59 -19.21 22.74
CA GLU A 219 -7.95 -19.09 22.18
C GLU A 219 -8.87 -18.23 23.08
N ALA A 220 -8.73 -18.38 24.41
CA ALA A 220 -9.51 -17.61 25.37
C ALA A 220 -9.23 -16.08 25.36
N ASP A 221 -8.09 -15.67 24.78
CA ASP A 221 -7.65 -14.26 24.78
C ASP A 221 -8.18 -13.47 23.58
N THR A 222 -8.79 -14.16 22.58
CA THR A 222 -9.21 -13.57 21.32
C THR A 222 -10.55 -14.13 20.86
N ASP A 223 -11.21 -13.42 19.96
CA ASP A 223 -12.39 -13.90 19.24
C ASP A 223 -11.98 -14.53 17.89
N TRP A 224 -11.64 -15.82 17.92
CA TRP A 224 -11.23 -16.54 16.71
C TRP A 224 -12.31 -16.58 15.62
N LYS A 225 -13.59 -16.71 16.01
CA LYS A 225 -14.70 -16.69 15.06
C LYS A 225 -14.78 -15.36 14.32
N ARG A 226 -14.60 -14.27 15.03
CA ARG A 226 -14.57 -12.92 14.45
C ARG A 226 -13.31 -12.70 13.62
N PHE A 227 -12.16 -13.25 14.02
CA PHE A 227 -10.95 -13.21 13.20
C PHE A 227 -11.18 -13.78 11.81
N LEU A 228 -11.88 -14.90 11.70
CA LEU A 228 -12.11 -15.58 10.41
C LEU A 228 -12.90 -14.73 9.40
N THR A 229 -13.76 -13.83 9.84
CA THR A 229 -14.48 -12.84 9.02
C THR A 229 -14.86 -13.35 7.62
N GLY A 230 -15.89 -14.21 7.54
CA GLY A 230 -16.37 -14.75 6.26
C GLY A 230 -15.48 -15.82 5.61
N ARG A 231 -14.36 -16.18 6.20
CA ARG A 231 -13.55 -17.33 5.76
C ARG A 231 -14.15 -18.63 6.32
N PRO A 232 -13.89 -19.79 5.69
CA PRO A 232 -14.39 -21.06 6.18
C PRO A 232 -14.04 -21.30 7.65
N PRO A 233 -14.96 -21.83 8.46
CA PRO A 233 -14.68 -22.17 9.84
C PRO A 233 -13.54 -23.19 9.95
N GLU A 234 -12.59 -22.93 10.83
CA GLU A 234 -11.51 -23.87 11.14
C GLU A 234 -11.11 -23.77 12.61
N PRO A 235 -10.45 -24.80 13.18
CA PRO A 235 -9.95 -24.76 14.55
C PRO A 235 -9.00 -23.59 14.78
N PHE A 236 -8.96 -23.10 16.02
CA PHE A 236 -8.04 -22.05 16.43
C PHE A 236 -6.58 -22.44 16.15
N ASP A 237 -5.87 -21.53 15.49
CA ASP A 237 -4.44 -21.66 15.21
C ASP A 237 -3.75 -20.32 15.47
N PRO A 238 -2.93 -20.18 16.53
CA PRO A 238 -2.25 -18.93 16.87
C PRO A 238 -1.24 -18.50 15.81
N ARG A 239 -0.69 -19.44 15.01
CA ARG A 239 0.17 -19.07 13.88
C ARG A 239 -0.62 -18.42 12.76
N LYS A 240 -1.78 -18.95 12.42
CA LYS A 240 -2.65 -18.36 11.40
C LYS A 240 -3.15 -16.96 11.80
N TYR A 241 -3.34 -16.75 13.10
CA TYR A 241 -3.70 -15.44 13.62
C TYR A 241 -2.53 -14.44 13.52
N VAL A 242 -1.39 -14.78 14.10
CA VAL A 242 -0.25 -13.85 14.25
C VAL A 242 0.61 -13.78 12.99
N GLU A 243 0.81 -14.92 12.33
CA GLU A 243 1.64 -15.10 11.13
C GLU A 243 0.78 -15.24 9.86
N PHE A 244 -0.40 -14.61 9.80
CA PHE A 244 -1.42 -14.77 8.75
C PHE A 244 -0.86 -14.60 7.32
N ARG A 245 0.18 -13.80 7.14
CA ARG A 245 0.85 -13.59 5.84
C ARG A 245 1.46 -14.85 5.23
N LEU A 246 1.63 -15.88 6.03
CA LEU A 246 2.15 -17.17 5.60
C LEU A 246 1.07 -18.12 5.07
N PHE A 247 -0.22 -17.79 5.26
CA PHE A 247 -1.32 -18.71 5.04
C PHE A 247 -2.44 -18.13 4.18
N TRP A 248 -2.73 -18.77 3.04
CA TRP A 248 -3.99 -18.57 2.35
C TRP A 248 -5.13 -19.23 3.15
N PRO A 249 -6.33 -18.63 3.27
CA PRO A 249 -6.82 -17.43 2.57
C PRO A 249 -6.68 -16.11 3.36
N PHE A 250 -5.87 -16.04 4.39
CA PHE A 250 -5.69 -14.84 5.22
C PHE A 250 -4.79 -13.79 4.55
N SER A 251 -3.91 -14.23 3.68
CA SER A 251 -3.08 -13.41 2.81
C SER A 251 -2.58 -14.27 1.64
N SER A 252 -2.26 -13.66 0.52
CA SER A 252 -1.54 -14.32 -0.59
C SER A 252 0.00 -14.20 -0.46
N GLY A 253 0.48 -13.59 0.61
CA GLY A 253 1.91 -13.40 0.85
C GLY A 253 2.53 -12.33 -0.04
N ILE A 254 3.41 -12.69 -0.96
CA ILE A 254 4.12 -11.74 -1.84
C ILE A 254 3.16 -10.80 -2.59
N PRO A 255 2.08 -11.27 -3.23
CA PRO A 255 1.17 -10.37 -3.93
C PRO A 255 0.54 -9.32 -3.03
N ASP A 256 -0.03 -9.70 -1.88
CA ASP A 256 -0.67 -8.78 -0.93
C ASP A 256 0.33 -7.80 -0.31
N GLN A 257 1.55 -8.27 -0.01
CA GLN A 257 2.49 -7.48 0.78
C GLN A 257 3.35 -6.54 -0.06
N TRP A 258 3.81 -6.97 -1.23
CA TRP A 258 4.81 -6.23 -2.01
C TRP A 258 4.33 -5.82 -3.40
N MET A 259 3.70 -6.76 -4.12
CA MET A 259 3.30 -6.53 -5.51
C MET A 259 2.23 -5.44 -5.64
N VAL A 260 1.20 -5.49 -4.80
CA VAL A 260 0.03 -4.62 -4.90
C VAL A 260 0.38 -3.13 -4.94
N GLN A 261 1.36 -2.70 -4.15
CA GLN A 261 1.77 -1.30 -4.08
C GLN A 261 2.48 -0.83 -5.36
N ARG A 262 3.26 -1.72 -5.99
CA ARG A 262 3.94 -1.42 -7.26
C ARG A 262 2.96 -1.44 -8.42
N ILE A 263 2.05 -2.38 -8.45
CA ILE A 263 0.98 -2.45 -9.46
C ILE A 263 0.07 -1.22 -9.37
N ASP A 264 -0.25 -0.74 -8.17
CA ASP A 264 -0.97 0.52 -7.98
C ASP A 264 -0.24 1.71 -8.62
N THR A 265 1.09 1.78 -8.48
CA THR A 265 1.92 2.81 -9.13
C THR A 265 1.86 2.72 -10.65
N VAL A 266 1.97 1.51 -11.22
CA VAL A 266 1.84 1.28 -12.67
C VAL A 266 0.48 1.76 -13.17
N GLN A 267 -0.61 1.35 -12.51
CA GLN A 267 -1.97 1.74 -12.88
C GLN A 267 -2.17 3.26 -12.82
N TRP A 268 -1.60 3.89 -11.82
CA TRP A 268 -1.69 5.35 -11.66
C TRP A 268 -0.89 6.10 -12.73
N PHE A 269 0.36 5.71 -12.98
CA PHE A 269 1.25 6.35 -13.95
C PHE A 269 0.79 6.19 -15.40
N THR A 270 0.08 5.12 -15.69
CA THR A 270 -0.35 4.78 -17.06
C THR A 270 -1.83 5.09 -17.34
N GLY A 271 -2.62 5.31 -16.29
CA GLY A 271 -4.07 5.52 -16.41
C GLY A 271 -4.87 4.24 -16.69
N PHE A 272 -4.22 3.08 -16.88
CA PHE A 272 -4.92 1.81 -17.07
C PHE A 272 -5.36 1.21 -15.73
N PRO A 273 -6.66 1.05 -15.49
CA PRO A 273 -7.17 0.65 -14.17
C PRO A 273 -6.85 -0.81 -13.81
N ARG A 274 -6.58 -1.66 -14.79
CA ARG A 274 -6.28 -3.09 -14.60
C ARG A 274 -5.58 -3.70 -15.80
N PRO A 275 -4.92 -4.85 -15.64
CA PRO A 275 -4.38 -5.60 -16.78
C PRO A 275 -5.49 -6.25 -17.61
N ARG A 276 -5.22 -6.49 -18.88
CA ARG A 276 -6.06 -7.32 -19.77
C ARG A 276 -5.95 -8.79 -19.41
N SER A 277 -4.73 -9.24 -19.08
CA SER A 277 -4.48 -10.61 -18.63
C SER A 277 -3.26 -10.70 -17.72
N VAL A 278 -3.22 -11.79 -16.95
CA VAL A 278 -2.11 -12.13 -16.04
C VAL A 278 -1.76 -13.61 -16.19
N VAL A 279 -0.47 -13.91 -16.16
CA VAL A 279 0.07 -15.26 -15.93
C VAL A 279 1.04 -15.21 -14.76
N ALA A 280 1.10 -16.26 -13.94
CA ALA A 280 2.00 -16.30 -12.81
C ALA A 280 2.59 -17.70 -12.61
N ASN A 281 3.85 -17.73 -12.16
CA ASN A 281 4.54 -18.96 -11.77
C ASN A 281 5.41 -18.70 -10.53
N GLY A 282 5.62 -19.74 -9.73
CA GLY A 282 6.39 -19.68 -8.51
C GLY A 282 6.15 -20.85 -7.58
N GLY A 283 6.52 -20.70 -6.32
CA GLY A 283 6.34 -21.77 -5.34
C GLY A 283 7.06 -21.50 -4.03
N ILE A 284 7.08 -22.53 -3.18
CA ILE A 284 7.91 -22.62 -1.98
C ILE A 284 9.15 -23.42 -2.35
N TYR A 285 10.20 -22.74 -2.76
CA TYR A 285 11.42 -23.42 -3.20
C TYR A 285 12.43 -23.61 -2.08
N HIS A 286 12.40 -22.74 -1.08
CA HIS A 286 13.43 -22.77 -0.02
C HIS A 286 12.86 -22.82 1.40
N TRP A 287 11.94 -21.93 1.77
CA TRP A 287 11.50 -21.77 3.16
C TRP A 287 10.53 -22.88 3.61
N ARG A 288 11.06 -23.89 4.31
CA ARG A 288 10.32 -25.05 4.85
C ARG A 288 9.80 -24.82 6.28
N ASP A 289 9.23 -23.66 6.56
CA ASP A 289 8.76 -23.26 7.90
C ASP A 289 7.26 -23.51 8.13
N GLY A 290 6.63 -24.29 7.28
CA GLY A 290 5.20 -24.65 7.36
C GLY A 290 4.28 -23.63 6.70
N ARG A 291 4.82 -22.62 6.01
CA ARG A 291 4.03 -21.68 5.19
C ARG A 291 3.28 -22.37 4.07
N LYS A 292 2.19 -21.74 3.65
CA LYS A 292 1.43 -22.13 2.44
C LYS A 292 1.63 -21.15 1.30
N ASN A 293 1.96 -19.91 1.62
CA ASN A 293 2.24 -18.88 0.62
C ASN A 293 3.66 -18.99 0.07
N TRP A 294 3.81 -18.66 -1.18
CA TRP A 294 5.05 -18.80 -1.95
C TRP A 294 6.17 -17.90 -1.41
N ASP A 295 7.41 -18.38 -1.53
CA ASP A 295 8.62 -17.61 -1.23
C ASP A 295 9.29 -17.03 -2.47
N THR A 296 8.82 -17.43 -3.66
CA THR A 296 9.30 -16.95 -4.96
C THR A 296 8.13 -16.85 -5.92
N LEU A 297 8.02 -15.72 -6.63
CA LEU A 297 6.94 -15.42 -7.56
C LEU A 297 7.49 -14.68 -8.78
N THR A 298 7.03 -15.08 -9.97
CA THR A 298 7.08 -14.26 -11.19
C THR A 298 5.67 -14.14 -11.75
N ALA A 299 5.23 -12.91 -12.03
CA ALA A 299 3.95 -12.63 -12.66
C ALA A 299 4.18 -11.71 -13.87
N VAL A 300 3.47 -11.97 -14.95
CA VAL A 300 3.50 -11.16 -16.18
C VAL A 300 2.10 -10.66 -16.45
N PHE A 301 1.98 -9.34 -16.57
CA PHE A 301 0.73 -8.63 -16.83
C PHE A 301 0.79 -8.03 -18.24
N ASP A 302 -0.31 -8.15 -18.96
CA ASP A 302 -0.54 -7.46 -20.20
C ASP A 302 -1.51 -6.31 -19.96
N TYR A 303 -1.05 -5.08 -20.21
CA TYR A 303 -1.84 -3.84 -20.08
C TYR A 303 -2.12 -3.22 -21.44
N GLY A 304 -3.19 -2.48 -21.54
CA GLY A 304 -3.59 -1.75 -22.75
C GLY A 304 -5.10 -1.51 -22.77
N PRO A 305 -5.62 -0.88 -23.84
CA PRO A 305 -7.05 -0.71 -24.05
C PRO A 305 -7.78 -2.05 -23.99
N ILE A 306 -8.88 -2.07 -23.26
CA ILE A 306 -9.59 -3.31 -22.92
C ILE A 306 -10.42 -3.80 -24.09
N ASP A 307 -10.98 -2.87 -24.87
CA ASP A 307 -11.94 -3.14 -25.94
C ASP A 307 -11.31 -3.64 -27.25
N GLU A 308 -9.98 -3.56 -27.39
CA GLU A 308 -9.29 -3.85 -28.65
C GLU A 308 -8.56 -5.22 -28.67
N GLY A 309 -8.57 -5.95 -27.56
CA GLY A 309 -7.88 -7.25 -27.45
C GLY A 309 -6.35 -7.14 -27.56
N LEU A 310 -5.65 -8.30 -27.55
CA LEU A 310 -4.16 -8.34 -27.63
C LEU A 310 -3.60 -8.06 -29.03
N THR A 311 -4.43 -8.10 -30.06
CA THR A 311 -4.01 -7.95 -31.47
C THR A 311 -4.46 -6.63 -32.09
N GLY A 312 -5.14 -5.78 -31.32
CA GLY A 312 -5.56 -4.46 -31.78
C GLY A 312 -4.37 -3.54 -32.07
N ALA A 313 -4.57 -2.55 -32.93
CA ALA A 313 -3.59 -1.49 -33.22
C ALA A 313 -3.30 -0.60 -31.99
N ALA A 314 -3.99 -0.83 -30.90
CA ALA A 314 -3.86 -0.04 -29.71
C ALA A 314 -2.60 -0.34 -28.92
N LYS A 315 -1.98 0.70 -28.47
CA LYS A 315 -0.78 0.69 -27.65
C LYS A 315 -1.01 -0.05 -26.35
N GLY A 316 -0.28 -1.14 -26.15
CA GLY A 316 -0.22 -1.88 -24.91
C GLY A 316 1.22 -2.03 -24.44
N PHE A 317 1.41 -2.51 -23.22
CA PHE A 317 2.73 -2.78 -22.65
C PHE A 317 2.67 -3.97 -21.72
N GLN A 318 3.84 -4.55 -21.48
CA GLN A 318 3.98 -5.66 -20.57
C GLN A 318 4.53 -5.19 -19.22
N VAL A 319 4.04 -5.76 -18.12
CA VAL A 319 4.64 -5.61 -16.79
C VAL A 319 5.15 -6.96 -16.33
N VAL A 320 6.43 -7.04 -15.97
CA VAL A 320 7.05 -8.21 -15.37
C VAL A 320 7.32 -7.92 -13.89
N TYR A 321 6.69 -8.67 -13.01
CA TYR A 321 6.94 -8.61 -11.58
C TYR A 321 7.67 -9.86 -11.13
N THR A 322 8.81 -9.71 -10.46
CA THR A 322 9.54 -10.81 -9.84
C THR A 322 9.85 -10.52 -8.37
N ALA A 323 9.68 -11.53 -7.53
CA ALA A 323 10.03 -11.42 -6.11
C ALA A 323 10.57 -12.74 -5.58
N ARG A 324 11.60 -12.66 -4.76
CA ARG A 324 12.12 -13.80 -3.99
C ARG A 324 12.54 -13.35 -2.59
N MET A 325 12.26 -14.21 -1.62
CA MET A 325 12.55 -13.97 -0.20
C MET A 325 13.85 -14.63 0.25
N THR A 326 14.55 -15.30 -0.67
CA THR A 326 15.63 -16.25 -0.37
C THR A 326 16.98 -15.77 -0.87
N ASN A 327 17.04 -14.72 -1.65
CA ASN A 327 18.25 -14.18 -2.23
C ASN A 327 18.04 -12.70 -2.63
N SER A 328 18.90 -11.81 -2.17
CA SER A 328 18.82 -10.37 -2.42
C SER A 328 19.58 -9.90 -3.69
N ALA A 329 20.25 -10.79 -4.40
CA ALA A 329 20.98 -10.40 -5.62
C ALA A 329 20.04 -9.74 -6.64
N GLY A 330 20.47 -8.63 -7.23
CA GLY A 330 19.68 -7.80 -8.12
C GLY A 330 18.72 -6.82 -7.42
N GLY A 331 18.60 -6.91 -6.09
CA GLY A 331 17.90 -5.93 -5.25
C GLY A 331 16.44 -5.68 -5.62
N MET A 332 16.00 -4.47 -5.35
CA MET A 332 14.68 -3.97 -5.74
C MET A 332 14.84 -2.99 -6.89
N ARG A 333 13.98 -3.11 -7.92
CA ARG A 333 13.99 -2.23 -9.08
C ARG A 333 12.57 -1.99 -9.56
N GLU A 334 12.36 -0.78 -10.09
CA GLU A 334 11.12 -0.37 -10.73
C GLU A 334 11.46 0.49 -11.95
N HIS A 335 11.58 -0.15 -13.09
CA HIS A 335 11.99 0.46 -14.35
C HIS A 335 10.83 0.50 -15.33
N TYR A 336 10.64 1.66 -15.95
CA TYR A 336 9.68 1.86 -17.04
C TYR A 336 10.46 2.11 -18.33
N PHE A 337 10.15 1.37 -19.37
CA PHE A 337 10.82 1.45 -20.68
C PHE A 337 9.85 1.96 -21.72
N SER A 338 10.23 3.03 -22.40
CA SER A 338 9.50 3.55 -23.56
C SER A 338 10.35 3.45 -24.83
N ASN A 339 9.73 3.75 -25.96
CA ASN A 339 10.46 3.89 -27.23
C ASN A 339 11.47 5.06 -27.22
N GLY A 340 11.45 5.94 -26.21
CA GLY A 340 12.33 7.10 -26.06
C GLY A 340 13.46 6.92 -25.06
N GLY A 341 13.39 5.90 -24.19
CA GLY A 341 14.36 5.65 -23.13
C GLY A 341 13.75 4.96 -21.92
N MET A 342 14.27 5.24 -20.74
CA MET A 342 13.82 4.62 -19.50
C MET A 342 13.67 5.59 -18.33
N LEU A 343 12.74 5.27 -17.42
CA LEU A 343 12.67 5.82 -16.07
C LEU A 343 13.17 4.76 -15.08
N ASP A 344 14.24 5.09 -14.34
CA ASP A 344 14.67 4.36 -13.14
C ASP A 344 13.99 5.02 -11.92
N LEU A 345 12.93 4.41 -11.43
CA LEU A 345 12.10 5.02 -10.38
C LEU A 345 12.82 5.06 -9.03
N GLU A 346 13.66 4.06 -8.71
CA GLU A 346 14.42 4.06 -7.47
C GLU A 346 15.43 5.21 -7.40
N LYS A 347 15.97 5.63 -8.55
CA LYS A 347 16.87 6.78 -8.63
C LYS A 347 16.15 8.09 -8.92
N GLY A 348 14.90 8.03 -9.33
CA GLY A 348 14.16 9.21 -9.78
C GLY A 348 14.78 9.83 -11.03
N THR A 349 15.28 9.01 -11.96
CA THR A 349 15.99 9.50 -13.16
C THR A 349 15.34 9.00 -14.44
N VAL A 350 15.19 9.90 -15.41
CA VAL A 350 14.85 9.57 -16.79
C VAL A 350 16.11 9.63 -17.64
N LEU A 351 16.33 8.63 -18.45
CA LEU A 351 17.51 8.48 -19.29
C LEU A 351 17.09 8.12 -20.73
N PRO A 352 17.82 8.62 -21.76
CA PRO A 352 17.56 8.27 -23.16
C PRO A 352 18.05 6.86 -23.54
N THR A 353 18.60 6.12 -22.60
CA THR A 353 19.18 4.78 -22.81
C THR A 353 18.17 3.84 -23.48
N GLY A 354 18.54 3.28 -24.62
CA GLY A 354 17.69 2.36 -25.41
C GLY A 354 16.62 3.05 -26.26
N GLY A 355 16.50 4.38 -26.20
CA GLY A 355 15.60 5.12 -27.07
C GLY A 355 16.02 5.12 -28.54
N LEU A 356 15.06 5.33 -29.43
CA LEU A 356 15.28 5.33 -30.88
C LEU A 356 16.11 6.56 -31.28
N THR A 357 17.35 6.34 -31.68
CA THR A 357 18.28 7.39 -32.14
C THR A 357 17.85 7.99 -33.47
N GLU A 358 18.36 9.20 -33.81
CA GLU A 358 18.11 9.81 -35.14
C GLU A 358 18.64 8.95 -36.30
N GLU A 359 19.78 8.30 -36.11
CA GLU A 359 20.37 7.42 -37.11
C GLU A 359 19.47 6.21 -37.40
N ASN A 360 19.09 5.47 -36.35
CA ASN A 360 18.22 4.30 -36.49
C ASN A 360 16.80 4.71 -36.97
N ALA A 361 16.29 5.85 -36.53
CA ALA A 361 15.00 6.34 -36.98
C ALA A 361 14.99 6.66 -38.47
N ARG A 362 16.08 7.25 -38.99
CA ARG A 362 16.23 7.57 -40.41
C ARG A 362 16.28 6.33 -41.27
N GLU A 363 17.01 5.29 -40.84
CA GLU A 363 17.08 3.99 -41.55
C GLU A 363 15.71 3.29 -41.63
N MET A 364 14.89 3.47 -40.60
CA MET A 364 13.57 2.85 -40.48
C MET A 364 12.42 3.74 -40.97
N GLU A 365 12.71 4.92 -41.51
CA GLU A 365 11.73 5.93 -41.90
C GLU A 365 10.78 6.33 -40.74
N LEU A 366 11.31 6.29 -39.51
CA LEU A 366 10.58 6.63 -38.28
C LEU A 366 11.04 7.98 -37.72
N LYS A 367 10.26 8.56 -36.84
CA LYS A 367 10.66 9.73 -36.06
C LYS A 367 11.50 9.32 -34.88
N ALA A 368 12.69 9.92 -34.75
CA ALA A 368 13.52 9.75 -33.57
C ALA A 368 12.74 10.13 -32.29
N ASN A 369 12.96 9.35 -31.23
CA ASN A 369 12.39 9.64 -29.93
C ASN A 369 13.42 9.28 -28.83
N GLN A 370 14.27 10.26 -28.50
CA GLN A 370 15.19 10.14 -27.36
C GLN A 370 14.73 11.09 -26.26
N LEU A 371 14.57 10.56 -25.05
CA LEU A 371 14.21 11.34 -23.88
C LEU A 371 15.35 12.29 -23.48
N THR A 372 14.98 13.47 -23.02
CA THR A 372 15.93 14.36 -22.35
C THR A 372 16.20 13.82 -20.93
N PRO A 373 17.47 13.70 -20.51
CA PRO A 373 17.78 13.30 -19.13
C PRO A 373 17.13 14.22 -18.10
N ILE A 374 16.45 13.62 -17.11
CA ILE A 374 15.80 14.33 -16.00
C ILE A 374 16.19 13.65 -14.70
N THR A 375 16.42 14.44 -13.66
CA THR A 375 16.59 13.97 -12.29
C THR A 375 15.52 14.62 -11.42
N PHE A 376 14.59 13.83 -10.91
CA PHE A 376 13.50 14.29 -10.04
C PHE A 376 13.95 14.51 -8.60
N ALA A 377 14.95 13.73 -8.15
CA ALA A 377 15.48 13.80 -6.80
C ALA A 377 17.01 13.90 -6.84
N ALA A 378 17.59 14.86 -6.14
CA ALA A 378 19.04 14.98 -6.05
C ALA A 378 19.63 13.75 -5.33
N PRO A 379 20.76 13.19 -5.80
CA PRO A 379 21.40 12.06 -5.13
C PRO A 379 21.69 12.37 -3.64
N GLY A 380 21.26 11.49 -2.74
CA GLY A 380 21.41 11.66 -1.30
C GLY A 380 20.39 12.56 -0.62
N SER A 381 19.44 13.16 -1.35
CA SER A 381 18.33 13.92 -0.77
C SER A 381 17.31 13.01 -0.06
N GLU A 382 16.45 13.62 0.77
CA GLU A 382 15.31 12.91 1.39
C GLU A 382 14.37 12.36 0.32
N GLU A 383 14.16 13.09 -0.78
CA GLU A 383 13.34 12.65 -1.92
C GLU A 383 13.94 11.40 -2.61
N ALA A 384 15.26 11.36 -2.82
CA ALA A 384 15.93 10.17 -3.35
C ALA A 384 15.82 8.99 -2.39
N ALA A 385 15.91 9.25 -1.08
CA ALA A 385 15.68 8.23 -0.06
C ALA A 385 14.22 7.76 -0.03
N GLU A 386 13.26 8.58 -0.41
CA GLU A 386 11.85 8.21 -0.51
C GLU A 386 11.56 7.30 -1.70
N LEU A 387 12.20 7.53 -2.84
CA LEU A 387 12.10 6.69 -4.02
C LEU A 387 12.79 5.33 -3.82
N GLY A 388 13.88 5.31 -3.06
CA GLY A 388 14.60 4.09 -2.74
C GLY A 388 13.71 3.06 -2.06
N ALA A 389 14.02 1.80 -2.26
CA ALA A 389 13.21 0.69 -1.78
C ALA A 389 13.14 0.66 -0.24
N PRO A 390 11.98 0.33 0.36
CA PRO A 390 11.81 0.31 1.82
C PRO A 390 12.83 -0.53 2.60
N ALA A 391 13.43 -1.55 1.98
CA ALA A 391 14.47 -2.34 2.62
C ALA A 391 15.81 -1.60 2.73
N GLU A 392 16.18 -0.75 1.77
CA GLU A 392 17.39 0.05 1.86
C GLU A 392 17.28 1.12 2.97
N ARG A 393 16.08 1.63 3.22
CA ARG A 393 15.83 2.52 4.37
C ARG A 393 15.94 1.81 5.70
N SER A 394 15.46 0.55 5.79
CA SER A 394 15.58 -0.24 7.01
C SER A 394 17.04 -0.51 7.37
N GLU A 395 17.87 -0.67 6.35
CA GLU A 395 19.30 -0.92 6.49
C GLU A 395 20.06 0.30 7.03
N ARG A 396 19.71 1.52 6.59
CA ARG A 396 20.36 2.76 7.05
C ARG A 396 19.98 3.19 8.47
N LYS A 397 18.78 2.85 8.94
CA LYS A 397 18.26 3.27 10.26
C LYS A 397 18.40 2.22 11.37
N SER A 398 18.70 0.98 11.04
CA SER A 398 18.93 -0.10 12.01
C SER A 398 20.40 -0.19 12.48
N GLY A 399 21.12 0.88 12.59
CA GLY A 399 22.36 0.97 13.35
C GLY A 399 22.09 0.77 14.84
N ALA A 400 21.70 -0.44 15.25
CA ALA A 400 21.46 -0.77 16.64
C ALA A 400 22.03 -2.15 16.96
N VAL A 401 23.07 -2.08 17.79
CA VAL A 401 23.52 -3.10 18.75
C VAL A 401 23.65 -4.54 18.24
N THR A 402 24.85 -4.82 17.76
CA THR A 402 25.33 -6.19 17.60
C THR A 402 25.77 -6.74 18.96
N GLU A 403 25.06 -7.73 19.49
CA GLU A 403 25.68 -8.68 20.39
C GLU A 403 26.65 -9.54 19.60
N ARG A 404 27.92 -9.40 19.89
CA ARG A 404 29.01 -10.20 19.32
C ARG A 404 29.00 -11.59 19.96
N SER A 405 28.88 -12.63 19.16
CA SER A 405 29.41 -13.95 19.49
C SER A 405 30.83 -14.11 18.95
N PRO A 406 31.74 -14.75 19.65
CA PRO A 406 33.17 -14.74 19.34
C PRO A 406 33.60 -15.79 18.33
N ALA A 407 34.62 -15.42 17.57
CA ALA A 407 35.57 -16.22 16.82
C ALA A 407 35.19 -16.77 15.44
N GLN A 408 35.67 -16.07 14.41
CA GLN A 408 36.59 -16.67 13.44
C GLN A 408 37.35 -15.55 12.66
N ALA A 409 38.62 -15.77 12.42
CA ALA A 409 39.62 -14.83 11.96
C ALA A 409 39.51 -14.45 10.47
N PRO A 410 40.16 -13.36 10.01
CA PRO A 410 39.81 -12.65 8.80
C PRO A 410 40.47 -13.21 7.54
N ALA A 411 39.70 -13.33 6.46
CA ALA A 411 40.24 -13.35 5.11
C ALA A 411 40.17 -11.93 4.52
N SER A 412 41.30 -11.45 4.08
CA SER A 412 41.51 -10.14 3.49
C SER A 412 40.78 -10.01 2.14
N GLY A 413 39.90 -9.02 2.06
CA GLY A 413 39.25 -8.59 0.82
C GLY A 413 38.23 -7.52 1.14
N THR A 414 38.50 -6.27 0.75
CA THR A 414 37.62 -5.12 0.94
C THR A 414 36.38 -5.22 0.04
N ALA A 415 35.44 -6.07 0.43
CA ALA A 415 34.06 -5.95 -0.04
C ALA A 415 33.30 -5.14 1.01
N ALA A 416 32.66 -4.04 0.58
CA ALA A 416 31.75 -3.29 1.43
C ALA A 416 30.74 -4.25 2.05
N ALA A 417 30.64 -4.27 3.37
CA ALA A 417 29.74 -5.14 4.09
C ALA A 417 28.31 -4.90 3.61
N ALA A 418 27.66 -5.95 3.10
CA ALA A 418 26.26 -5.89 2.76
C ALA A 418 25.46 -5.57 4.04
N PRO A 419 24.54 -4.62 3.98
CA PRO A 419 23.75 -4.21 5.14
C PRO A 419 22.90 -5.36 5.67
N THR A 420 22.88 -5.52 7.00
CA THR A 420 22.12 -6.56 7.69
C THR A 420 20.68 -6.12 7.89
N VAL A 421 19.76 -6.66 7.11
CA VAL A 421 18.30 -6.48 7.30
C VAL A 421 17.84 -7.32 8.48
N SER A 422 16.94 -6.78 9.32
CA SER A 422 16.30 -7.59 10.36
C SER A 422 15.66 -8.85 9.76
N PRO A 423 16.02 -10.04 10.25
CA PRO A 423 15.50 -11.30 9.69
C PRO A 423 13.97 -11.40 9.74
N LEU A 424 13.35 -10.72 10.68
CA LEU A 424 11.89 -10.75 10.89
C LEU A 424 11.12 -9.71 10.07
N GLY A 425 11.80 -8.80 9.38
CA GLY A 425 11.19 -7.79 8.52
C GLY A 425 10.23 -6.89 9.26
N GLU A 426 10.70 -6.18 10.28
CA GLU A 426 9.91 -5.23 11.05
C GLU A 426 9.59 -3.96 10.25
N ASN A 427 8.45 -3.34 10.56
CA ASN A 427 8.11 -2.03 10.01
C ASN A 427 9.09 -0.97 10.52
N THR A 428 9.62 -0.16 9.61
CA THR A 428 10.80 0.69 9.82
C THR A 428 10.48 2.14 10.20
N GLY A 429 9.30 2.40 10.71
CA GLY A 429 8.88 3.74 11.13
C GLY A 429 8.13 4.51 10.05
N PRO A 430 7.80 5.80 10.32
CA PRO A 430 7.10 6.64 9.38
C PRO A 430 8.01 7.04 8.21
N ASP A 431 7.48 7.03 6.99
CA ASP A 431 8.10 7.57 5.79
C ASP A 431 7.28 8.75 5.25
N GLU A 432 7.88 9.58 4.41
CA GLU A 432 7.25 10.80 3.90
C GLU A 432 5.97 10.51 3.09
N SER A 433 5.95 9.42 2.31
CA SER A 433 4.74 9.00 1.59
C SER A 433 3.60 8.65 2.54
N THR A 434 3.89 7.97 3.67
CA THR A 434 2.88 7.63 4.68
C THR A 434 2.37 8.90 5.38
N ILE A 435 3.26 9.84 5.70
CA ILE A 435 2.89 11.13 6.30
C ILE A 435 1.96 11.90 5.35
N ALA A 436 2.36 12.04 4.08
CA ALA A 436 1.58 12.75 3.07
C ALA A 436 0.21 12.11 2.82
N ASN A 437 0.12 10.78 2.81
CA ASN A 437 -1.15 10.08 2.57
C ASN A 437 -2.14 10.22 3.74
N LEU A 438 -1.68 10.11 4.98
CA LEU A 438 -2.52 10.32 6.16
C LEU A 438 -2.94 11.79 6.29
N ARG A 439 -2.04 12.72 5.95
CA ARG A 439 -2.35 14.15 5.87
C ARG A 439 -3.47 14.40 4.84
N ASN A 440 -3.29 13.93 3.61
CA ASN A 440 -4.27 14.07 2.55
C ASN A 440 -5.63 13.47 2.93
N TRP A 441 -5.64 12.29 3.58
CA TRP A 441 -6.88 11.70 4.07
C TRP A 441 -7.61 12.62 5.05
N MET A 442 -6.94 13.15 6.09
CA MET A 442 -7.58 13.99 7.10
C MET A 442 -8.02 15.35 6.52
N GLU A 443 -7.23 15.95 5.63
CA GLU A 443 -7.63 17.16 4.89
C GLU A 443 -8.91 16.91 4.07
N CYS A 444 -8.99 15.73 3.42
CA CYS A 444 -10.19 15.33 2.66
C CYS A 444 -11.39 15.05 3.56
N VAL A 445 -11.20 14.46 4.75
CA VAL A 445 -12.26 14.28 5.74
C VAL A 445 -12.86 15.62 6.16
N GLN A 446 -12.02 16.59 6.48
CA GLN A 446 -12.46 17.92 6.90
C GLN A 446 -13.12 18.72 5.77
N ALA A 447 -12.58 18.60 4.55
CA ALA A 447 -13.07 19.34 3.38
C ALA A 447 -14.18 18.59 2.61
N ARG A 448 -14.54 17.37 3.02
CA ARG A 448 -15.45 16.45 2.30
C ARG A 448 -15.06 16.25 0.83
N LYS A 449 -13.75 16.05 0.59
CA LYS A 449 -13.18 15.84 -0.75
C LYS A 449 -12.74 14.40 -0.96
N ARG A 450 -12.48 14.05 -2.22
CA ARG A 450 -11.95 12.74 -2.62
C ARG A 450 -10.45 12.69 -2.34
N PRO A 451 -9.94 11.65 -1.62
CA PRO A 451 -8.52 11.47 -1.41
C PRO A 451 -7.75 11.09 -2.68
N ASN A 452 -6.45 11.34 -2.71
CA ASN A 452 -5.56 10.93 -3.80
C ASN A 452 -5.53 9.40 -4.00
N SER A 453 -5.65 8.67 -2.91
CA SER A 453 -5.69 7.20 -2.86
C SER A 453 -7.09 6.75 -2.44
N ASP A 454 -8.05 6.88 -3.33
CA ASP A 454 -9.46 6.64 -3.07
C ASP A 454 -9.88 5.17 -3.26
N ILE A 455 -11.19 4.93 -3.14
CA ILE A 455 -11.76 3.59 -3.27
C ILE A 455 -11.57 2.99 -4.67
N GLU A 456 -11.53 3.78 -5.73
CA GLU A 456 -11.27 3.27 -7.09
C GLU A 456 -9.82 2.81 -7.25
N ALA A 457 -8.86 3.54 -6.69
CA ALA A 457 -7.47 3.08 -6.62
C ALA A 457 -7.37 1.73 -5.90
N GLY A 458 -8.02 1.62 -4.75
CA GLY A 458 -8.08 0.38 -3.99
C GLY A 458 -8.73 -0.77 -4.75
N TYR A 459 -9.84 -0.50 -5.42
CA TYR A 459 -10.55 -1.49 -6.23
C TYR A 459 -9.69 -1.99 -7.40
N ASN A 460 -9.08 -1.07 -8.14
CA ASN A 460 -8.28 -1.38 -9.32
C ASN A 460 -7.07 -2.27 -8.98
N HIS A 461 -6.32 -1.96 -7.94
CA HIS A 461 -5.22 -2.82 -7.54
C HIS A 461 -5.70 -4.17 -6.97
N SER A 462 -6.88 -4.22 -6.34
CA SER A 462 -7.47 -5.48 -5.89
C SER A 462 -7.87 -6.39 -7.06
N VAL A 463 -8.34 -5.83 -8.19
CA VAL A 463 -8.60 -6.61 -9.41
C VAL A 463 -7.31 -7.28 -9.89
N ALA A 464 -6.22 -6.52 -10.06
CA ALA A 464 -4.93 -7.06 -10.49
C ALA A 464 -4.38 -8.12 -9.51
N LEU A 465 -4.57 -7.88 -8.21
CA LEU A 465 -4.21 -8.82 -7.15
C LEU A 465 -5.00 -10.12 -7.25
N CYS A 466 -6.34 -10.06 -7.37
CA CYS A 466 -7.19 -11.24 -7.50
C CYS A 466 -6.90 -12.03 -8.78
N MET A 467 -6.62 -11.35 -9.90
CA MET A 467 -6.17 -12.00 -11.13
C MET A 467 -4.84 -12.75 -10.92
N THR A 468 -3.89 -12.14 -10.20
CA THR A 468 -2.60 -12.79 -9.89
C THR A 468 -2.80 -14.01 -9.00
N ILE A 469 -3.63 -13.90 -7.96
CA ILE A 469 -3.94 -15.04 -7.07
C ILE A 469 -4.58 -16.19 -7.86
N ALA A 470 -5.54 -15.90 -8.74
CA ALA A 470 -6.15 -16.91 -9.59
C ALA A 470 -5.14 -17.57 -10.55
N ALA A 471 -4.24 -16.78 -11.15
CA ALA A 471 -3.16 -17.30 -11.99
C ALA A 471 -2.18 -18.20 -11.21
N MET A 472 -1.82 -17.82 -9.97
CA MET A 472 -1.00 -18.64 -9.07
C MET A 472 -1.67 -19.97 -8.71
N GLN A 473 -2.96 -19.95 -8.43
CA GLN A 473 -3.71 -21.14 -7.99
C GLN A 473 -3.98 -22.11 -9.13
N THR A 474 -4.18 -21.62 -10.35
CA THR A 474 -4.59 -22.42 -11.50
C THR A 474 -3.44 -22.74 -12.46
N GLY A 475 -2.35 -21.98 -12.44
CA GLY A 475 -1.27 -22.06 -13.43
C GLY A 475 -1.69 -21.62 -14.83
N GLN A 476 -2.85 -21.00 -14.98
CA GLN A 476 -3.41 -20.59 -16.27
C GLN A 476 -3.34 -19.09 -16.48
N ARG A 477 -3.49 -18.64 -17.75
CA ARG A 477 -3.74 -17.25 -18.06
C ARG A 477 -5.09 -16.84 -17.50
N VAL A 478 -5.16 -15.67 -16.91
CA VAL A 478 -6.35 -15.12 -16.27
C VAL A 478 -6.68 -13.78 -16.90
N SER A 479 -7.95 -13.51 -17.14
CA SER A 479 -8.50 -12.24 -17.61
C SER A 479 -9.56 -11.71 -16.63
N PHE A 480 -10.16 -10.57 -16.95
CA PHE A 480 -11.22 -9.97 -16.15
C PHE A 480 -12.43 -9.64 -17.02
N ASP A 481 -13.60 -10.05 -16.57
CA ASP A 481 -14.90 -9.72 -17.18
C ASP A 481 -15.45 -8.45 -16.54
N ASP A 482 -15.43 -7.35 -17.29
CA ASP A 482 -15.91 -6.05 -16.80
C ASP A 482 -17.42 -6.01 -16.55
N ALA A 483 -18.18 -6.71 -17.34
CA ALA A 483 -19.64 -6.71 -17.20
C ALA A 483 -20.06 -7.41 -15.91
N LYS A 484 -19.39 -8.50 -15.57
CA LYS A 484 -19.63 -9.27 -14.34
C LYS A 484 -18.81 -8.80 -13.14
N GLN A 485 -17.74 -8.02 -13.41
CA GLN A 485 -16.74 -7.63 -12.41
C GLN A 485 -16.11 -8.87 -11.73
N GLU A 486 -15.70 -9.85 -12.55
CA GLU A 486 -15.17 -11.14 -12.10
C GLU A 486 -13.88 -11.52 -12.81
N VAL A 487 -13.04 -12.26 -12.08
CA VAL A 487 -11.84 -12.89 -12.63
C VAL A 487 -12.24 -14.13 -13.42
N VAL A 488 -11.72 -14.26 -14.64
CA VAL A 488 -12.04 -15.35 -15.57
C VAL A 488 -10.77 -16.12 -15.91
N ILE A 489 -10.82 -17.45 -15.82
CA ILE A 489 -9.74 -18.31 -16.26
C ILE A 489 -9.76 -18.39 -17.78
N GLY A 490 -8.63 -18.04 -18.41
CA GLY A 490 -8.48 -18.00 -19.85
C GLY A 490 -8.08 -16.64 -20.39
N PRO A 491 -7.83 -16.52 -21.71
CA PRO A 491 -7.54 -15.26 -22.36
C PRO A 491 -8.79 -14.35 -22.37
N PRO A 492 -8.62 -13.02 -22.53
CA PRO A 492 -9.74 -12.11 -22.72
C PRO A 492 -10.64 -12.55 -23.88
N THR A 493 -11.94 -12.35 -23.74
CA THR A 493 -12.91 -12.60 -24.82
C THR A 493 -12.58 -11.69 -26.02
N GLY A 494 -12.46 -12.27 -27.21
CA GLY A 494 -12.09 -11.55 -28.44
C GLY A 494 -10.72 -11.94 -29.02
N HIS A 495 -9.96 -12.82 -28.35
CA HIS A 495 -8.73 -13.34 -28.90
C HIS A 495 -8.99 -14.32 -30.07
N VAL A 496 -8.29 -14.06 -31.17
CA VAL A 496 -8.18 -15.03 -32.26
C VAL A 496 -7.49 -16.28 -31.70
N HIS A 497 -8.21 -17.38 -31.64
CA HIS A 497 -7.56 -18.68 -31.44
C HIS A 497 -6.55 -18.86 -32.54
N PHE A 498 -5.27 -18.99 -32.20
CA PHE A 498 -4.32 -19.61 -33.11
C PHE A 498 -4.85 -21.01 -33.37
N GLN A 499 -5.49 -21.21 -34.53
CA GLN A 499 -5.73 -22.55 -35.01
C GLN A 499 -4.36 -23.23 -35.10
N GLN A 500 -4.15 -24.24 -34.26
CA GLN A 500 -3.09 -25.18 -34.50
C GLN A 500 -3.29 -25.66 -35.95
N ARG A 501 -2.48 -25.17 -36.88
CA ARG A 501 -2.35 -25.84 -38.14
C ARG A 501 -1.90 -27.24 -37.78
N SER A 502 -2.79 -28.21 -37.99
CA SER A 502 -2.41 -29.61 -37.98
C SER A 502 -1.25 -29.74 -38.99
N SER A 503 -0.06 -30.00 -38.48
CA SER A 503 1.09 -30.37 -39.29
C SER A 503 0.83 -31.77 -39.85
N ARG A 504 0.03 -31.87 -40.90
CA ARG A 504 0.20 -32.95 -41.83
C ARG A 504 1.43 -32.63 -42.64
N THR A 505 2.54 -33.14 -42.22
CA THR A 505 3.73 -33.33 -43.06
C THR A 505 3.41 -34.42 -44.08
N ASP A 506 2.84 -34.03 -45.19
CA ASP A 506 2.97 -34.82 -46.39
C ASP A 506 4.41 -34.65 -46.89
N LEU A 507 5.29 -35.52 -46.44
CA LEU A 507 6.59 -35.73 -47.08
C LEU A 507 6.37 -36.51 -48.36
N PRO A 508 6.80 -36.02 -49.55
CA PRO A 508 6.74 -36.80 -50.77
C PRO A 508 7.74 -37.95 -50.70
N GLY A 509 7.28 -39.12 -51.14
CA GLY A 509 7.93 -40.41 -51.02
C GLY A 509 9.40 -40.47 -51.42
N GLY A 510 10.20 -41.02 -50.50
CA GLY A 510 11.53 -41.55 -50.81
C GLY A 510 11.41 -42.83 -51.61
N ARG A 511 12.13 -42.88 -52.73
CA ARG A 511 12.40 -44.13 -53.47
C ARG A 511 13.43 -44.92 -52.68
N GLU A 512 13.11 -46.15 -52.40
CA GLU A 512 14.12 -47.16 -52.04
C GLU A 512 14.90 -47.65 -53.27
N PRO A 513 16.14 -48.11 -53.06
CA PRO A 513 16.98 -48.65 -54.11
C PRO A 513 16.60 -50.05 -54.62
#